data_e113ef350d5d63c467911def677a665a
#
_entry.id   e113ef350d5d63c467911def677a665a
#
_cell.length_a   1.000
_cell.length_b   1.000
_cell.length_c   1.000
_cell.angle_alpha   90.00
_cell.angle_beta   90.00
_cell.angle_gamma   90.00
#
_symmetry.space_group_name_H-M   'P 1'
#
loop_
_entity.id
_entity.type
_entity.pdbx_description
1 polymer ?
#
loop_
_entity_poly.entity_id
_entity_poly.type
_entity_poly.pdbx_seq_one_letter_code
_entity_poly.pdbx_strand_id
1 'polypeptide(L)'
;MSKLIKSGEEARKALEAGVNILADTVKVTLGPKGRNVVLDKKFGAPLITNDGVTIAKEIELDDPFENMGAQLVREVSTKTNDVAGDGTTTATLLAQAMVREGLKNLAAGANPVVMKKGMAKAVETAVSAIKANSQKVNGTDDIARVGTCLLYTSPSP
;
A
#
# COMPACT_ATOMS: atom_id res chain seq x y z
N MET A 1 -21.11 -23.29 -8.98
CA MET A 1 -19.77 -23.33 -8.36
C MET A 1 -19.91 -23.39 -6.85
N SER A 2 -19.28 -24.33 -6.18
CA SER A 2 -19.21 -24.40 -4.71
C SER A 2 -18.41 -23.22 -4.19
N LYS A 3 -18.86 -22.60 -3.09
CA LYS A 3 -18.12 -21.53 -2.43
C LYS A 3 -17.21 -22.15 -1.36
N LEU A 4 -15.94 -21.77 -1.36
CA LEU A 4 -15.01 -22.05 -0.26
C LEU A 4 -15.25 -21.02 0.84
N ILE A 5 -15.29 -21.49 2.09
CA ILE A 5 -15.52 -20.63 3.26
C ILE A 5 -14.41 -20.90 4.26
N LYS A 6 -13.70 -19.84 4.67
CA LYS A 6 -12.79 -19.85 5.83
C LYS A 6 -13.33 -18.88 6.88
N SER A 7 -13.09 -19.15 8.14
CA SER A 7 -13.56 -18.31 9.25
C SER A 7 -12.49 -18.20 10.34
N GLY A 8 -12.71 -17.30 11.28
CA GLY A 8 -11.87 -17.16 12.45
C GLY A 8 -10.42 -16.78 12.16
N GLU A 9 -9.51 -17.41 12.86
CA GLU A 9 -8.08 -17.13 12.78
C GLU A 9 -7.47 -17.58 11.44
N GLU A 10 -7.91 -18.70 10.89
CA GLU A 10 -7.42 -19.20 9.60
C GLU A 10 -7.70 -18.21 8.46
N ALA A 11 -8.90 -17.63 8.44
CA ALA A 11 -9.25 -16.61 7.45
C ALA A 11 -8.39 -15.35 7.59
N ARG A 12 -8.16 -14.89 8.83
CA ARG A 12 -7.31 -13.73 9.09
C ARG A 12 -5.86 -13.95 8.67
N LYS A 13 -5.28 -15.13 8.97
CA LYS A 13 -3.92 -15.48 8.57
C LYS A 13 -3.75 -15.51 7.05
N ALA A 14 -4.71 -16.08 6.33
CA ALA A 14 -4.67 -16.11 4.87
C ALA A 14 -4.74 -14.69 4.26
N LEU A 15 -5.65 -13.85 4.77
CA LEU A 15 -5.73 -12.45 4.34
C LEU A 15 -4.44 -11.68 4.66
N GLU A 16 -3.87 -11.86 5.86
CA GLU A 16 -2.61 -11.22 6.25
C GLU A 16 -1.45 -11.66 5.37
N ALA A 17 -1.37 -12.94 5.01
CA ALA A 17 -0.36 -13.45 4.09
C ALA A 17 -0.42 -12.72 2.74
N GLY A 18 -1.61 -12.58 2.15
CA GLY A 18 -1.81 -11.85 0.91
C GLY A 18 -1.44 -10.37 1.00
N VAL A 19 -1.82 -9.70 2.10
CA VAL A 19 -1.40 -8.32 2.39
C VAL A 19 0.12 -8.21 2.42
N ASN A 20 0.79 -9.13 3.11
CA ASN A 20 2.24 -9.12 3.25
C ASN A 20 2.95 -9.37 1.92
N ILE A 21 2.52 -10.36 1.13
CA ILE A 21 3.14 -10.68 -0.17
C ILE A 21 3.10 -9.45 -1.08
N LEU A 22 1.95 -8.80 -1.23
CA LEU A 22 1.84 -7.63 -2.08
C LEU A 22 2.67 -6.46 -1.54
N ALA A 23 2.53 -6.13 -0.26
CA ALA A 23 3.22 -4.99 0.32
C ALA A 23 4.75 -5.18 0.35
N ASP A 24 5.25 -6.38 0.64
CA ASP A 24 6.69 -6.66 0.64
C ASP A 24 7.27 -6.62 -0.79
N THR A 25 6.49 -6.97 -1.81
CA THR A 25 6.89 -6.82 -3.22
C THR A 25 7.01 -5.34 -3.61
N VAL A 26 6.03 -4.53 -3.23
CA VAL A 26 6.04 -3.07 -3.51
C VAL A 26 7.14 -2.36 -2.70
N LYS A 27 7.39 -2.80 -1.47
CA LYS A 27 8.36 -2.21 -0.53
C LYS A 27 9.78 -2.10 -1.08
N VAL A 28 10.20 -3.02 -1.95
CA VAL A 28 11.57 -3.01 -2.49
C VAL A 28 11.86 -1.79 -3.37
N THR A 29 10.81 -1.08 -3.81
CA THR A 29 10.91 0.12 -4.63
C THR A 29 11.05 1.41 -3.81
N LEU A 30 10.92 1.35 -2.48
CA LEU A 30 10.85 2.54 -1.63
C LEU A 30 12.21 3.19 -1.41
N GLY A 31 12.23 4.53 -1.54
CA GLY A 31 13.34 5.40 -1.13
C GLY A 31 14.54 5.38 -2.07
N PRO A 32 15.64 6.05 -1.68
CA PRO A 32 16.81 6.28 -2.56
C PRO A 32 17.59 5.01 -2.91
N LYS A 33 17.36 3.91 -2.18
CA LYS A 33 17.91 2.58 -2.48
C LYS A 33 16.85 1.66 -3.09
N GLY A 34 15.72 2.22 -3.53
CA GLY A 34 14.67 1.48 -4.18
C GLY A 34 15.16 0.77 -5.44
N ARG A 35 14.59 -0.41 -5.69
CA ARG A 35 14.93 -1.27 -6.84
C ARG A 35 13.73 -1.41 -7.74
N ASN A 36 13.97 -1.70 -9.00
CA ASN A 36 12.91 -2.06 -9.92
C ASN A 36 12.44 -3.49 -9.65
N VAL A 37 11.17 -3.73 -9.91
CA VAL A 37 10.54 -5.04 -9.94
C VAL A 37 10.37 -5.45 -11.39
N VAL A 38 10.67 -6.70 -11.69
CA VAL A 38 10.42 -7.30 -13.02
C VAL A 38 9.15 -8.12 -12.93
N LEU A 39 8.15 -7.72 -13.70
CA LEU A 39 6.84 -8.38 -13.76
C LEU A 39 6.75 -9.19 -15.04
N ASP A 40 6.44 -10.48 -14.90
CA ASP A 40 6.16 -11.33 -16.05
C ASP A 40 4.83 -10.93 -16.70
N LYS A 41 4.82 -10.92 -18.02
CA LYS A 41 3.59 -10.69 -18.79
C LYS A 41 3.28 -11.90 -19.66
N LYS A 42 2.04 -12.34 -19.63
CA LYS A 42 1.56 -13.47 -20.45
C LYS A 42 1.80 -13.26 -21.96
N PHE A 43 1.86 -12.00 -22.39
CA PHE A 43 2.13 -11.61 -23.78
C PHE A 43 3.09 -10.40 -23.80
N GLY A 44 4.20 -10.54 -24.53
CA GLY A 44 5.19 -9.48 -24.71
C GLY A 44 6.40 -9.61 -23.79
N ALA A 45 7.19 -8.56 -23.73
CA ALA A 45 8.37 -8.49 -22.86
C ALA A 45 7.99 -8.26 -21.38
N PRO A 46 8.79 -8.77 -20.43
CA PRO A 46 8.62 -8.46 -19.01
C PRO A 46 8.59 -6.96 -18.77
N LEU A 47 7.72 -6.51 -17.87
CA LEU A 47 7.64 -5.12 -17.46
C LEU A 47 8.61 -4.85 -16.31
N ILE A 48 9.52 -3.91 -16.51
CA ILE A 48 10.43 -3.44 -15.44
C ILE A 48 9.88 -2.12 -14.93
N THR A 49 9.54 -2.05 -13.65
CA THR A 49 8.95 -0.86 -13.04
C THR A 49 9.29 -0.76 -11.56
N ASN A 50 9.23 0.46 -11.03
CA ASN A 50 9.29 0.76 -9.60
C ASN A 50 8.01 1.47 -9.12
N ASP A 51 7.04 1.64 -9.98
CA ASP A 51 5.77 2.27 -9.62
C ASP A 51 4.90 1.32 -8.80
N GLY A 52 4.62 1.73 -7.56
CA GLY A 52 3.90 0.90 -6.59
C GLY A 52 2.50 0.50 -7.03
N VAL A 53 1.75 1.37 -7.70
CA VAL A 53 0.40 1.04 -8.17
C VAL A 53 0.43 0.08 -9.34
N THR A 54 1.39 0.23 -10.25
CA THR A 54 1.57 -0.69 -11.39
C THR A 54 1.92 -2.09 -10.89
N ILE A 55 2.85 -2.20 -9.94
CA ILE A 55 3.22 -3.48 -9.32
C ILE A 55 2.00 -4.10 -8.62
N ALA A 56 1.29 -3.30 -7.80
CA ALA A 56 0.15 -3.80 -7.05
C ALA A 56 -0.99 -4.33 -7.95
N LYS A 57 -1.18 -3.76 -9.14
CA LYS A 57 -2.20 -4.19 -10.10
C LYS A 57 -1.88 -5.53 -10.77
N GLU A 58 -0.60 -5.85 -10.96
CA GLU A 58 -0.16 -7.06 -11.65
C GLU A 58 -0.03 -8.28 -10.72
N ILE A 59 -0.03 -8.08 -9.38
CA ILE A 59 0.10 -9.20 -8.44
C ILE A 59 -1.22 -9.96 -8.34
N GLU A 60 -1.17 -11.24 -8.70
CA GLU A 60 -2.23 -12.22 -8.49
C GLU A 60 -1.63 -13.43 -7.77
N LEU A 61 -2.36 -13.96 -6.77
CA LEU A 61 -1.93 -15.09 -5.95
C LEU A 61 -2.81 -16.31 -6.23
N ASP A 62 -2.20 -17.50 -6.22
CA ASP A 62 -2.90 -18.76 -6.49
C ASP A 62 -3.94 -19.11 -5.42
N ASP A 63 -3.65 -18.87 -4.13
CA ASP A 63 -4.64 -19.07 -3.07
C ASP A 63 -5.69 -17.94 -3.11
N PRO A 64 -6.97 -18.25 -3.29
CA PRO A 64 -8.02 -17.24 -3.42
C PRO A 64 -8.22 -16.39 -2.16
N PHE A 65 -7.90 -16.92 -0.97
CA PHE A 65 -8.02 -16.14 0.27
C PHE A 65 -6.83 -15.19 0.46
N GLU A 66 -5.62 -15.62 0.12
CA GLU A 66 -4.47 -14.74 0.07
C GLU A 66 -4.66 -13.65 -0.99
N ASN A 67 -5.16 -14.04 -2.17
CA ASN A 67 -5.45 -13.09 -3.23
C ASN A 67 -6.47 -12.03 -2.83
N MET A 68 -7.48 -12.38 -2.01
CA MET A 68 -8.39 -11.37 -1.42
C MET A 68 -7.63 -10.38 -0.54
N GLY A 69 -6.68 -10.84 0.29
CA GLY A 69 -5.83 -9.97 1.09
C GLY A 69 -4.99 -9.01 0.24
N ALA A 70 -4.38 -9.52 -0.83
CA ALA A 70 -3.64 -8.71 -1.79
C ALA A 70 -4.55 -7.67 -2.48
N GLN A 71 -5.78 -8.05 -2.88
CA GLN A 71 -6.74 -7.15 -3.50
C GLN A 71 -7.13 -5.97 -2.58
N LEU A 72 -7.29 -6.20 -1.28
CA LEU A 72 -7.60 -5.12 -0.32
C LEU A 72 -6.50 -4.06 -0.28
N VAL A 73 -5.23 -4.47 -0.31
CA VAL A 73 -4.10 -3.53 -0.32
C VAL A 73 -3.91 -2.91 -1.70
N ARG A 74 -4.17 -3.65 -2.78
CA ARG A 74 -4.22 -3.10 -4.14
C ARG A 74 -5.21 -1.92 -4.23
N GLU A 75 -6.37 -2.04 -3.59
CA GLU A 75 -7.37 -0.96 -3.56
C GLU A 75 -6.84 0.30 -2.87
N VAL A 76 -6.06 0.14 -1.77
CA VAL A 76 -5.39 1.27 -1.10
C VAL A 76 -4.43 1.99 -2.04
N SER A 77 -3.59 1.23 -2.75
CA SER A 77 -2.64 1.78 -3.73
C SER A 77 -3.37 2.52 -4.86
N THR A 78 -4.42 1.92 -5.41
CA THR A 78 -5.20 2.50 -6.51
C THR A 78 -5.90 3.79 -6.06
N LYS A 79 -6.59 3.80 -4.93
CA LYS A 79 -7.24 5.00 -4.40
C LYS A 79 -6.26 6.13 -4.10
N THR A 80 -5.06 5.81 -3.61
CA THR A 80 -4.02 6.81 -3.39
C THR A 80 -3.57 7.43 -4.70
N ASN A 81 -3.38 6.61 -5.74
CA ASN A 81 -3.05 7.08 -7.08
C ASN A 81 -4.13 7.99 -7.67
N ASP A 82 -5.40 7.60 -7.52
CA ASP A 82 -6.53 8.34 -8.09
C ASP A 82 -6.70 9.72 -7.43
N VAL A 83 -6.36 9.85 -6.14
CA VAL A 83 -6.52 11.10 -5.38
C VAL A 83 -5.28 11.99 -5.45
N ALA A 84 -4.09 11.42 -5.38
CA ALA A 84 -2.84 12.16 -5.22
C ALA A 84 -1.85 11.98 -6.38
N GLY A 85 -1.94 10.90 -7.14
CA GLY A 85 -1.00 10.57 -8.21
C GLY A 85 0.39 10.15 -7.73
N ASP A 86 0.63 10.14 -6.41
CA ASP A 86 1.90 9.81 -5.77
C ASP A 86 1.68 9.20 -4.38
N GLY A 87 2.74 8.60 -3.80
CA GLY A 87 2.72 8.02 -2.47
C GLY A 87 2.08 6.63 -2.39
N THR A 88 1.88 5.95 -3.50
CA THR A 88 1.23 4.63 -3.58
C THR A 88 2.00 3.56 -2.81
N THR A 89 3.31 3.53 -2.90
CA THR A 89 4.19 2.64 -2.13
C THR A 89 4.06 2.90 -0.64
N THR A 90 4.14 4.16 -0.22
CA THR A 90 4.01 4.56 1.19
C THR A 90 2.64 4.17 1.76
N ALA A 91 1.57 4.43 1.03
CA ALA A 91 0.21 4.06 1.43
C ALA A 91 0.05 2.54 1.60
N THR A 92 0.61 1.75 0.68
CA THR A 92 0.63 0.29 0.73
C THR A 92 1.34 -0.22 1.99
N LEU A 93 2.50 0.34 2.32
CA LEU A 93 3.26 -0.03 3.52
C LEU A 93 2.58 0.38 4.81
N LEU A 94 1.96 1.55 4.85
CA LEU A 94 1.17 1.99 6.00
C LEU A 94 -0.04 1.07 6.22
N ALA A 95 -0.72 0.66 5.15
CA ALA A 95 -1.81 -0.30 5.23
C ALA A 95 -1.34 -1.64 5.81
N GLN A 96 -0.21 -2.18 5.34
CA GLN A 96 0.39 -3.39 5.89
C GLN A 96 0.69 -3.25 7.38
N ALA A 97 1.35 -2.15 7.78
CA ALA A 97 1.71 -1.91 9.18
C ALA A 97 0.46 -1.84 10.08
N MET A 98 -0.58 -1.13 9.63
CA MET A 98 -1.85 -1.04 10.36
C MET A 98 -2.54 -2.40 10.49
N VAL A 99 -2.56 -3.20 9.43
CA VAL A 99 -3.14 -4.54 9.45
C VAL A 99 -2.39 -5.43 10.43
N ARG A 100 -1.06 -5.49 10.36
CA ARG A 100 -0.22 -6.31 11.24
C ARG A 100 -0.38 -5.95 12.71
N GLU A 101 -0.31 -4.66 13.04
CA GLU A 101 -0.51 -4.20 14.43
C GLU A 101 -1.96 -4.39 14.90
N GLY A 102 -2.93 -4.16 14.01
CA GLY A 102 -4.33 -4.43 14.28
C GLY A 102 -4.62 -5.89 14.59
N LEU A 103 -4.07 -6.82 13.82
CA LEU A 103 -4.23 -8.26 14.05
C LEU A 103 -3.57 -8.74 15.33
N LYS A 104 -2.41 -8.19 15.71
CA LYS A 104 -1.77 -8.48 17.02
C LYS A 104 -2.66 -8.07 18.18
N ASN A 105 -3.22 -6.86 18.12
CA ASN A 105 -4.13 -6.37 19.16
C ASN A 105 -5.42 -7.18 19.21
N LEU A 106 -5.95 -7.58 18.07
CA LEU A 106 -7.14 -8.43 17.98
C LEU A 106 -6.89 -9.81 18.59
N ALA A 107 -5.73 -10.40 18.32
CA ALA A 107 -5.31 -11.68 18.92
C ALA A 107 -5.14 -11.57 20.44
N ALA A 108 -4.75 -10.41 20.95
CA ALA A 108 -4.68 -10.10 22.38
C ALA A 108 -6.05 -9.81 23.03
N GLY A 109 -7.15 -9.92 22.27
CA GLY A 109 -8.52 -9.74 22.78
C GLY A 109 -9.08 -8.32 22.68
N ALA A 110 -8.43 -7.43 21.94
CA ALA A 110 -8.95 -6.07 21.73
C ALA A 110 -10.28 -6.10 20.97
N ASN A 111 -11.20 -5.23 21.37
CA ASN A 111 -12.48 -5.09 20.69
C ASN A 111 -12.30 -4.38 19.33
N PRO A 112 -12.65 -5.01 18.18
CA PRO A 112 -12.41 -4.45 16.86
C PRO A 112 -13.19 -3.14 16.59
N VAL A 113 -14.36 -2.97 17.21
CA VAL A 113 -15.17 -1.75 17.05
C VAL A 113 -14.51 -0.56 17.76
N VAL A 114 -13.96 -0.79 18.96
CA VAL A 114 -13.22 0.23 19.71
C VAL A 114 -11.92 0.58 18.98
N MET A 115 -11.21 -0.44 18.49
CA MET A 115 -9.98 -0.26 17.71
C MET A 115 -10.23 0.58 16.45
N LYS A 116 -11.29 0.30 15.69
CA LYS A 116 -11.68 1.08 14.51
C LYS A 116 -11.91 2.56 14.85
N LYS A 117 -12.58 2.85 15.97
CA LYS A 117 -12.78 4.24 16.45
C LYS A 117 -11.45 4.91 16.81
N GLY A 118 -10.55 4.18 17.48
CA GLY A 118 -9.22 4.67 17.82
C GLY A 118 -8.38 4.99 16.58
N MET A 119 -8.39 4.11 15.58
CA MET A 119 -7.70 4.32 14.31
C MET A 119 -8.24 5.57 13.58
N ALA A 120 -9.56 5.75 13.51
CA ALA A 120 -10.16 6.93 12.88
C ALA A 120 -9.68 8.24 13.56
N LYS A 121 -9.70 8.28 14.90
CA LYS A 121 -9.22 9.44 15.66
C LYS A 121 -7.72 9.70 15.47
N ALA A 122 -6.92 8.65 15.40
CA ALA A 122 -5.48 8.76 15.13
C ALA A 122 -5.21 9.34 13.73
N VAL A 123 -5.98 8.91 12.73
CA VAL A 123 -5.89 9.46 11.36
C VAL A 123 -6.25 10.95 11.33
N GLU A 124 -7.32 11.37 11.98
CA GLU A 124 -7.70 12.79 12.07
C GLU A 124 -6.58 13.63 12.69
N THR A 125 -5.97 13.15 13.78
CA THR A 125 -4.85 13.83 14.44
C THR A 125 -3.62 13.90 13.54
N ALA A 126 -3.26 12.80 12.88
CA ALA A 126 -2.12 12.76 11.97
C ALA A 126 -2.32 13.68 10.76
N VAL A 127 -3.50 13.67 10.14
CA VAL A 127 -3.83 14.57 9.02
C VAL A 127 -3.78 16.04 9.44
N SER A 128 -4.29 16.37 10.63
CA SER A 128 -4.23 17.73 11.16
C SER A 128 -2.79 18.19 11.36
N ALA A 129 -1.92 17.35 11.91
CA ALA A 129 -0.50 17.65 12.11
C ALA A 129 0.23 17.82 10.77
N ILE A 130 -0.03 16.94 9.78
CA ILE A 130 0.55 17.07 8.44
C ILE A 130 0.13 18.40 7.79
N LYS A 131 -1.17 18.74 7.86
CA LYS A 131 -1.66 20.02 7.32
C LYS A 131 -1.03 21.24 8.01
N ALA A 132 -0.82 21.18 9.31
CA ALA A 132 -0.16 22.26 10.05
C ALA A 132 1.31 22.44 9.65
N ASN A 133 1.99 21.37 9.28
CA ASN A 133 3.38 21.39 8.82
C ASN A 133 3.54 21.63 7.31
N SER A 134 2.45 21.60 6.55
CA SER A 134 2.52 21.78 5.09
C SER A 134 2.83 23.23 4.73
N GLN A 135 3.65 23.41 3.71
CA GLN A 135 3.97 24.70 3.12
C GLN A 135 3.28 24.83 1.77
N LYS A 136 2.74 26.01 1.50
CA LYS A 136 2.15 26.29 0.18
C LYS A 136 3.26 26.49 -0.84
N VAL A 137 3.08 25.86 -1.98
CA VAL A 137 3.96 26.03 -3.15
C VAL A 137 3.71 27.43 -3.72
N ASN A 138 4.78 28.23 -3.86
CA ASN A 138 4.72 29.60 -4.37
C ASN A 138 5.62 29.72 -5.63
N GLY A 139 4.97 29.78 -6.79
CA GLY A 139 5.67 30.02 -8.07
C GLY A 139 6.31 28.77 -8.69
N THR A 140 6.93 29.00 -9.84
CA THR A 140 7.53 27.96 -10.71
C THR A 140 8.75 27.28 -10.09
N ASP A 141 9.51 27.99 -9.28
CA ASP A 141 10.73 27.44 -8.65
C ASP A 141 10.42 26.35 -7.62
N ASP A 142 9.36 26.55 -6.83
CA ASP A 142 8.92 25.53 -5.88
C ASP A 142 8.32 24.32 -6.60
N ILE A 143 7.57 24.55 -7.68
CA ILE A 143 7.07 23.47 -8.54
C ILE A 143 8.23 22.67 -9.13
N ALA A 144 9.27 23.36 -9.62
CA ALA A 144 10.46 22.71 -10.17
C ALA A 144 11.20 21.88 -9.11
N ARG A 145 11.30 22.37 -7.87
CA ARG A 145 11.91 21.62 -6.76
C ARG A 145 11.13 20.36 -6.43
N VAL A 146 9.80 20.43 -6.35
CA VAL A 146 8.93 19.27 -6.12
C VAL A 146 9.08 18.27 -7.28
N GLY A 147 9.01 18.76 -8.53
CA GLY A 147 9.20 17.91 -9.72
C GLY A 147 10.56 17.23 -9.75
N THR A 148 11.64 17.95 -9.42
CA THR A 148 13.00 17.39 -9.33
C THR A 148 13.06 16.31 -8.24
N CYS A 149 12.46 16.53 -7.09
CA CYS A 149 12.43 15.55 -6.00
C CYS A 149 11.70 14.27 -6.46
N LEU A 150 10.54 14.38 -7.08
CA LEU A 150 9.78 13.24 -7.59
C LEU A 150 10.53 12.48 -8.69
N LEU A 151 11.17 13.18 -9.62
CA LEU A 151 11.96 12.57 -10.69
C LEU A 151 13.23 11.90 -10.17
N TYR A 152 13.85 12.46 -9.13
CA TYR A 152 15.08 11.91 -8.55
C TYR A 152 14.81 10.67 -7.69
N THR A 153 13.63 10.59 -7.08
CA THR A 153 13.21 9.43 -6.27
C THR A 153 12.49 8.36 -7.09
N SER A 154 11.97 8.73 -8.26
CA SER A 154 11.48 7.78 -9.26
C SER A 154 12.62 7.51 -10.24
N PRO A 155 13.19 6.28 -10.28
CA PRO A 155 14.16 5.98 -11.33
C PRO A 155 13.54 6.22 -12.69
N SER A 156 14.23 7.02 -13.49
CA SER A 156 13.85 7.32 -14.86
C SER A 156 13.67 6.03 -15.67
N PRO A 157 12.70 6.00 -16.60
CA PRO A 157 12.56 4.86 -17.51
C PRO A 157 13.80 4.61 -18.34
#